data_452eb0dc40b185c411fdfef848ef339c
#
_entry.id   452eb0dc40b185c411fdfef848ef339c
#
_cell.length_a   1.000
_cell.length_b   1.000
_cell.length_c   1.000
_cell.angle_alpha   90.00
_cell.angle_beta   90.00
_cell.angle_gamma   90.00
#
_symmetry.space_group_name_H-M   'P 1'
#
loop_
_entity.id
_entity.type
_entity.pdbx_description
1 polymer ?
#
loop_
_entity_poly.entity_id
_entity_poly.type
_entity_poly.pdbx_seq_one_letter_code
_entity_poly.pdbx_strand_id
1 'polypeptide(L)'
;VDVETNQKYCPLCHQILDGENDPKFKEIYPEYVPLRREVLPITKKVILFLTLVTLITLLSVNFLTWNGKFWSLVPIGGVIYFWLIVRYGVLSKQNIAFKLFLLTTFMVIILNLIDQNYGDPELRGWALKYVTPFAFLACNFAISVIIWIRRINYRDYIFYLITILIFSLIPIVLVLFGVIKDVTWPSISAFAAAIFILLFIIFFFPKSIKEEIKKRFHI
;
A
#
# COMPACT_ATOMS: atom_id res chain seq x y z
N VAL A 1 -0.47 5.06 -50.26
CA VAL A 1 -1.15 3.90 -49.67
C VAL A 1 -2.55 4.34 -49.35
N ASP A 2 -3.52 3.72 -50.00
CA ASP A 2 -4.93 4.00 -49.76
C ASP A 2 -5.33 3.38 -48.42
N VAL A 3 -5.91 4.19 -47.55
CA VAL A 3 -6.34 3.75 -46.21
C VAL A 3 -7.83 3.91 -46.12
N GLU A 4 -8.56 2.81 -46.06
CA GLU A 4 -10.02 2.80 -45.92
C GLU A 4 -10.39 3.07 -44.45
N THR A 5 -10.56 4.33 -44.07
CA THR A 5 -10.96 4.72 -42.71
C THR A 5 -11.74 6.05 -42.78
N ASN A 6 -12.69 6.18 -41.89
CA ASN A 6 -13.44 7.45 -41.73
C ASN A 6 -12.80 8.39 -40.68
N GLN A 7 -11.61 8.03 -40.19
CA GLN A 7 -10.88 8.85 -39.23
C GLN A 7 -10.01 9.88 -39.93
N LYS A 8 -9.89 11.08 -39.34
CA LYS A 8 -9.03 12.16 -39.86
C LYS A 8 -7.54 11.84 -39.81
N TYR A 9 -7.15 10.78 -39.12
CA TYR A 9 -5.77 10.38 -38.91
C TYR A 9 -5.59 8.90 -39.23
N CYS A 10 -4.47 8.56 -39.83
CA CYS A 10 -4.10 7.16 -40.07
C CYS A 10 -3.98 6.39 -38.75
N PRO A 11 -4.65 5.25 -38.58
CA PRO A 11 -4.57 4.46 -37.33
C PRO A 11 -3.19 3.85 -37.06
N LEU A 12 -2.32 3.80 -38.09
CA LEU A 12 -0.97 3.22 -37.94
C LEU A 12 0.11 4.28 -37.70
N CYS A 13 0.12 5.39 -38.46
CA CYS A 13 1.19 6.40 -38.35
C CYS A 13 0.72 7.72 -37.78
N HIS A 14 -0.56 7.90 -37.46
CA HIS A 14 -1.19 9.12 -36.96
C HIS A 14 -1.05 10.35 -37.85
N GLN A 15 -0.68 10.19 -39.12
CA GLN A 15 -0.60 11.26 -40.09
C GLN A 15 -2.00 11.67 -40.57
N ILE A 16 -2.19 12.94 -40.82
CA ILE A 16 -3.48 13.47 -41.37
C ILE A 16 -3.73 12.86 -42.73
N LEU A 17 -4.92 12.35 -42.92
CA LEU A 17 -5.37 11.80 -44.22
C LEU A 17 -6.11 12.88 -44.99
N ASP A 18 -5.64 13.15 -46.20
CA ASP A 18 -6.32 14.01 -47.16
C ASP A 18 -7.36 13.17 -47.95
N GLY A 19 -8.61 13.28 -47.55
CA GLY A 19 -9.72 12.62 -48.25
C GLY A 19 -11.07 13.13 -47.76
N GLU A 20 -12.08 13.06 -48.62
CA GLU A 20 -13.46 13.33 -48.25
C GLU A 20 -14.01 12.15 -47.45
N ASN A 21 -14.64 12.45 -46.31
CA ASN A 21 -15.32 11.43 -45.52
C ASN A 21 -16.50 10.87 -46.32
N ASP A 22 -16.46 9.58 -46.66
CA ASP A 22 -17.59 8.91 -47.28
C ASP A 22 -18.68 8.64 -46.21
N PRO A 23 -19.86 9.27 -46.29
CA PRO A 23 -20.94 9.06 -45.32
C PRO A 23 -21.52 7.64 -45.35
N LYS A 24 -21.19 6.82 -46.35
CA LYS A 24 -21.60 5.43 -46.48
C LYS A 24 -20.60 4.44 -45.88
N PHE A 25 -19.42 4.92 -45.50
CA PHE A 25 -18.40 4.05 -44.92
C PHE A 25 -18.83 3.60 -43.51
N LYS A 26 -19.14 2.35 -43.38
CA LYS A 26 -19.48 1.72 -42.11
C LYS A 26 -18.23 1.00 -41.62
N GLU A 27 -17.67 1.44 -40.51
CA GLU A 27 -16.55 0.73 -39.88
C GLU A 27 -16.97 -0.73 -39.59
N ILE A 28 -16.26 -1.68 -40.22
CA ILE A 28 -16.56 -3.11 -40.14
C ILE A 28 -16.21 -3.65 -38.77
N TYR A 29 -15.26 -3.01 -38.10
CA TYR A 29 -14.79 -3.45 -36.79
C TYR A 29 -15.35 -2.56 -35.70
N PRO A 30 -16.05 -3.12 -34.69
CA PRO A 30 -16.47 -2.37 -33.54
C PRO A 30 -15.23 -1.84 -32.78
N GLU A 31 -15.37 -0.65 -32.21
CA GLU A 31 -14.31 -0.03 -31.43
C GLU A 31 -13.85 -1.03 -30.34
N TYR A 32 -12.54 -1.33 -30.31
CA TYR A 32 -11.98 -2.25 -29.32
C TYR A 32 -12.09 -1.63 -27.91
N VAL A 33 -13.08 -2.06 -27.17
CA VAL A 33 -13.22 -1.72 -25.76
C VAL A 33 -12.57 -2.82 -24.94
N PRO A 34 -11.40 -2.59 -24.32
CA PRO A 34 -10.78 -3.62 -23.51
C PRO A 34 -11.68 -3.97 -22.32
N LEU A 35 -12.11 -5.22 -22.21
CA LEU A 35 -12.95 -5.76 -21.12
C LEU A 35 -12.50 -5.30 -19.74
N ARG A 36 -11.20 -5.13 -19.54
CA ARG A 36 -10.60 -4.63 -18.31
C ARG A 36 -11.07 -3.20 -17.96
N ARG A 37 -11.45 -2.38 -18.94
CA ARG A 37 -11.87 -0.99 -18.72
C ARG A 37 -13.28 -0.90 -18.14
N GLU A 38 -14.15 -1.85 -18.47
CA GLU A 38 -15.53 -1.89 -17.99
C GLU A 38 -15.70 -2.62 -16.67
N VAL A 39 -15.01 -3.75 -16.49
CA VAL A 39 -15.13 -4.59 -15.30
C VAL A 39 -14.56 -3.90 -14.04
N LEU A 40 -13.44 -3.20 -14.15
CA LEU A 40 -12.80 -2.56 -13.00
C LEU A 40 -13.68 -1.52 -12.28
N PRO A 41 -14.40 -0.62 -12.97
CA PRO A 41 -15.26 0.36 -12.29
C PRO A 41 -16.47 -0.30 -11.64
N ILE A 42 -17.04 -1.34 -12.25
CA ILE A 42 -18.18 -2.10 -11.69
C ILE A 42 -17.72 -2.84 -10.42
N THR A 43 -16.62 -3.56 -10.48
CA THR A 43 -16.06 -4.27 -9.33
C THR A 43 -15.80 -3.35 -8.13
N LYS A 44 -15.25 -2.15 -8.39
CA LYS A 44 -15.04 -1.14 -7.33
C LYS A 44 -16.34 -0.70 -6.68
N LYS A 45 -17.40 -0.45 -7.48
CA LYS A 45 -18.71 -0.04 -6.98
C LYS A 45 -19.37 -1.14 -6.14
N VAL A 46 -19.29 -2.41 -6.59
CA VAL A 46 -19.81 -3.56 -5.89
C VAL A 46 -19.10 -3.74 -4.54
N ILE A 47 -17.77 -3.72 -4.52
CA ILE A 47 -16.99 -3.85 -3.28
C ILE A 47 -17.32 -2.72 -2.31
N LEU A 48 -17.43 -1.48 -2.78
CA LEU A 48 -17.78 -0.33 -1.95
C LEU A 48 -19.21 -0.49 -1.36
N PHE A 49 -20.18 -0.91 -2.17
CA PHE A 49 -21.54 -1.16 -1.73
C PHE A 49 -21.59 -2.25 -0.65
N LEU A 50 -20.96 -3.39 -0.90
CA LEU A 50 -20.89 -4.48 0.08
C LEU A 50 -20.23 -4.04 1.38
N THR A 51 -19.14 -3.26 1.28
CA THR A 51 -18.45 -2.72 2.45
C THR A 51 -19.38 -1.82 3.27
N LEU A 52 -20.12 -0.91 2.63
CA LEU A 52 -21.08 -0.03 3.32
C LEU A 52 -22.18 -0.81 4.01
N VAL A 53 -22.79 -1.77 3.31
CA VAL A 53 -23.84 -2.62 3.89
C VAL A 53 -23.32 -3.37 5.12
N THR A 54 -22.13 -3.99 5.00
CA THR A 54 -21.54 -4.73 6.12
C THR A 54 -21.25 -3.83 7.32
N LEU A 55 -20.69 -2.61 7.09
CA LEU A 55 -20.43 -1.66 8.16
C LEU A 55 -21.70 -1.21 8.87
N ILE A 56 -22.75 -0.87 8.11
CA ILE A 56 -24.02 -0.46 8.68
C ILE A 56 -24.64 -1.61 9.51
N THR A 57 -24.61 -2.83 8.99
CA THR A 57 -25.13 -4.00 9.69
C THR A 57 -24.36 -4.25 10.99
N LEU A 58 -23.03 -4.22 10.98
CA LEU A 58 -22.19 -4.42 12.17
C LEU A 58 -22.46 -3.35 13.24
N LEU A 59 -22.57 -2.09 12.83
CA LEU A 59 -22.91 -1.00 13.76
C LEU A 59 -24.31 -1.16 14.35
N SER A 60 -25.30 -1.50 13.52
CA SER A 60 -26.67 -1.70 13.97
C SER A 60 -26.77 -2.85 14.96
N VAL A 61 -26.13 -4.00 14.67
CA VAL A 61 -26.11 -5.14 15.59
C VAL A 61 -25.38 -4.80 16.89
N ASN A 62 -24.24 -4.08 16.81
CA ASN A 62 -23.53 -3.65 18.02
C ASN A 62 -24.40 -2.73 18.91
N PHE A 63 -25.18 -1.84 18.30
CA PHE A 63 -26.09 -0.96 19.04
C PHE A 63 -27.21 -1.72 19.71
N LEU A 64 -27.78 -2.71 19.02
CA LEU A 64 -28.85 -3.56 19.56
C LEU A 64 -28.36 -4.51 20.68
N THR A 65 -27.09 -4.97 20.60
CA THR A 65 -26.49 -5.89 21.58
C THR A 65 -25.47 -5.17 22.48
N TRP A 66 -25.77 -3.94 22.85
CA TRP A 66 -24.88 -3.11 23.63
C TRP A 66 -24.56 -3.67 25.02
N ASN A 67 -23.28 -4.06 25.22
CA ASN A 67 -22.77 -4.59 26.49
C ASN A 67 -21.70 -3.67 27.12
N GLY A 68 -21.72 -2.37 26.83
CA GLY A 68 -20.72 -1.44 27.32
C GLY A 68 -19.39 -1.49 26.57
N LYS A 69 -19.22 -2.40 25.61
CA LYS A 69 -18.00 -2.53 24.76
C LYS A 69 -18.37 -2.51 23.30
N PHE A 70 -17.57 -1.83 22.47
CA PHE A 70 -17.70 -1.84 21.01
C PHE A 70 -17.09 -3.10 20.40
N TRP A 71 -17.76 -4.25 20.54
CA TRP A 71 -17.25 -5.51 19.98
C TRP A 71 -17.18 -5.50 18.45
N SER A 72 -18.01 -4.69 17.78
CA SER A 72 -18.01 -4.55 16.33
C SER A 72 -16.73 -3.90 15.78
N LEU A 73 -15.92 -3.28 16.61
CA LEU A 73 -14.67 -2.63 16.19
C LEU A 73 -13.69 -3.62 15.55
N VAL A 74 -13.65 -4.85 16.03
CA VAL A 74 -12.80 -5.92 15.48
C VAL A 74 -13.21 -6.29 14.06
N PRO A 75 -14.47 -6.73 13.80
CA PRO A 75 -14.89 -7.05 12.44
C PRO A 75 -14.95 -5.83 11.53
N ILE A 76 -15.27 -4.64 12.02
CA ILE A 76 -15.21 -3.39 11.24
C ILE A 76 -13.76 -3.12 10.80
N GLY A 77 -12.80 -3.23 11.71
CA GLY A 77 -11.36 -3.11 11.37
C GLY A 77 -10.94 -4.10 10.30
N GLY A 78 -11.39 -5.35 10.39
CA GLY A 78 -11.14 -6.38 9.38
C GLY A 78 -11.73 -6.03 8.01
N VAL A 79 -12.98 -5.56 7.96
CA VAL A 79 -13.65 -5.14 6.72
C VAL A 79 -12.94 -3.95 6.07
N ILE A 80 -12.59 -2.92 6.87
CA ILE A 80 -11.87 -1.75 6.39
C ILE A 80 -10.51 -2.18 5.84
N TYR A 81 -9.79 -3.04 6.56
CA TYR A 81 -8.47 -3.52 6.14
C TYR A 81 -8.56 -4.35 4.86
N PHE A 82 -9.56 -5.23 4.74
CA PHE A 82 -9.82 -5.97 3.50
C PHE A 82 -10.06 -5.03 2.32
N TRP A 83 -10.88 -3.98 2.51
CA TRP A 83 -11.12 -2.98 1.48
C TRP A 83 -9.84 -2.24 1.08
N LEU A 84 -8.97 -1.91 2.05
CA LEU A 84 -7.67 -1.29 1.79
C LEU A 84 -6.76 -2.23 0.97
N ILE A 85 -6.73 -3.53 1.30
CA ILE A 85 -5.98 -4.53 0.51
C ILE A 85 -6.47 -4.53 -0.94
N VAL A 86 -7.78 -4.61 -1.15
CA VAL A 86 -8.34 -4.62 -2.51
C VAL A 86 -8.04 -3.31 -3.23
N ARG A 87 -8.26 -2.18 -2.59
CA ARG A 87 -8.10 -0.84 -3.19
C ARG A 87 -6.64 -0.51 -3.52
N TYR A 88 -5.75 -0.72 -2.57
CA TYR A 88 -4.34 -0.35 -2.70
C TYR A 88 -3.45 -1.52 -3.10
N GLY A 89 -3.71 -2.71 -2.59
CA GLY A 89 -2.95 -3.91 -2.92
C GLY A 89 -3.17 -4.38 -4.36
N VAL A 90 -4.44 -4.57 -4.74
CA VAL A 90 -4.81 -5.19 -6.02
C VAL A 90 -5.07 -4.16 -7.11
N LEU A 91 -5.94 -3.17 -6.87
CA LEU A 91 -6.44 -2.24 -7.89
C LEU A 91 -5.50 -1.06 -8.17
N SER A 92 -4.62 -0.71 -7.25
CA SER A 92 -3.70 0.41 -7.41
C SER A 92 -2.54 0.05 -8.35
N LYS A 93 -2.11 1.00 -9.16
CA LYS A 93 -0.90 0.90 -10.00
C LYS A 93 0.38 1.36 -9.29
N GLN A 94 0.29 1.68 -8.00
CA GLN A 94 1.42 2.17 -7.21
C GLN A 94 2.52 1.11 -7.04
N ASN A 95 3.72 1.56 -6.70
CA ASN A 95 4.86 0.69 -6.45
C ASN A 95 4.58 -0.29 -5.31
N ILE A 96 5.11 -1.51 -5.43
CA ILE A 96 4.90 -2.58 -4.43
C ILE A 96 5.37 -2.16 -3.04
N ALA A 97 6.49 -1.45 -2.95
CA ALA A 97 7.01 -0.95 -1.69
C ALA A 97 6.02 0.01 -0.99
N PHE A 98 5.44 0.96 -1.75
CA PHE A 98 4.42 1.86 -1.21
C PHE A 98 3.19 1.11 -0.73
N LYS A 99 2.74 0.10 -1.50
CA LYS A 99 1.60 -0.74 -1.11
C LYS A 99 1.86 -1.46 0.21
N LEU A 100 3.01 -2.11 0.34
CA LEU A 100 3.41 -2.82 1.56
C LEU A 100 3.49 -1.86 2.75
N PHE A 101 4.17 -0.73 2.57
CA PHE A 101 4.28 0.29 3.60
C PHE A 101 2.90 0.78 4.08
N LEU A 102 2.05 1.18 3.15
CA LEU A 102 0.72 1.71 3.45
C LEU A 102 -0.16 0.66 4.15
N LEU A 103 -0.18 -0.58 3.64
CA LEU A 103 -0.97 -1.67 4.23
C LEU A 103 -0.45 -2.02 5.63
N THR A 104 0.87 -2.09 5.83
CA THR A 104 1.45 -2.36 7.16
C THR A 104 1.11 -1.24 8.14
N THR A 105 1.19 0.01 7.72
CA THR A 105 0.84 1.17 8.57
C THR A 105 -0.62 1.12 9.00
N PHE A 106 -1.54 0.87 8.07
CA PHE A 106 -2.96 0.74 8.42
C PHE A 106 -3.24 -0.47 9.32
N MET A 107 -2.57 -1.60 9.07
CA MET A 107 -2.67 -2.78 9.94
C MET A 107 -2.25 -2.44 11.38
N VAL A 108 -1.13 -1.77 11.54
CA VAL A 108 -0.62 -1.36 12.86
C VAL A 108 -1.60 -0.40 13.54
N ILE A 109 -2.13 0.60 12.82
CA ILE A 109 -3.11 1.53 13.37
C ILE A 109 -4.37 0.80 13.85
N ILE A 110 -4.95 -0.06 13.00
CA ILE A 110 -6.18 -0.81 13.33
C ILE A 110 -5.95 -1.70 14.56
N LEU A 111 -4.84 -2.44 14.61
CA LEU A 111 -4.53 -3.32 15.73
C LEU A 111 -4.30 -2.56 17.03
N ASN A 112 -3.66 -1.39 16.99
CA ASN A 112 -3.51 -0.53 18.16
C ASN A 112 -4.85 0.03 18.65
N LEU A 113 -5.75 0.41 17.74
CA LEU A 113 -7.10 0.85 18.10
C LEU A 113 -7.92 -0.28 18.75
N ILE A 114 -7.82 -1.49 18.23
CA ILE A 114 -8.45 -2.68 18.78
C ILE A 114 -7.91 -2.96 20.18
N ASP A 115 -6.59 -2.96 20.35
CA ASP A 115 -5.92 -3.21 21.62
C ASP A 115 -6.33 -2.23 22.72
N GLN A 116 -6.44 -0.93 22.40
CA GLN A 116 -6.89 0.09 23.34
C GLN A 116 -8.34 -0.10 23.80
N ASN A 117 -9.21 -0.61 22.93
CA ASN A 117 -10.64 -0.76 23.23
C ASN A 117 -11.00 -2.14 23.80
N TYR A 118 -10.24 -3.18 23.47
CA TYR A 118 -10.55 -4.58 23.81
C TYR A 118 -9.57 -5.22 24.78
N GLY A 119 -8.36 -4.67 24.91
CA GLY A 119 -7.33 -5.26 25.74
C GLY A 119 -7.76 -5.35 27.21
N ASP A 120 -7.63 -6.52 27.80
CA ASP A 120 -7.68 -6.66 29.25
C ASP A 120 -6.68 -5.70 29.88
N PRO A 121 -6.99 -5.09 31.04
CA PRO A 121 -6.10 -4.11 31.66
C PRO A 121 -4.65 -4.58 31.82
N GLU A 122 -4.44 -5.89 32.06
CA GLU A 122 -3.12 -6.50 32.20
C GLU A 122 -2.40 -6.71 30.85
N LEU A 123 -3.15 -6.96 29.79
CA LEU A 123 -2.60 -7.21 28.44
C LEU A 123 -2.61 -5.96 27.55
N ARG A 124 -3.17 -4.86 28.02
CA ARG A 124 -3.30 -3.62 27.24
C ARG A 124 -1.95 -3.12 26.73
N GLY A 125 -1.89 -2.77 25.45
CA GLY A 125 -0.67 -2.26 24.82
C GLY A 125 0.17 -3.35 24.15
N TRP A 126 -0.32 -4.59 24.02
CA TRP A 126 0.40 -5.67 23.33
C TRP A 126 0.66 -5.32 21.86
N ALA A 127 -0.29 -4.67 21.19
CA ALA A 127 -0.13 -4.27 19.79
C ALA A 127 1.00 -3.25 19.62
N LEU A 128 1.12 -2.30 20.55
CA LEU A 128 2.19 -1.31 20.51
C LEU A 128 3.54 -1.90 20.89
N LYS A 129 3.56 -2.82 21.88
CA LYS A 129 4.78 -3.43 22.43
C LYS A 129 5.40 -4.47 21.50
N TYR A 130 4.56 -5.28 20.84
CA TYR A 130 5.01 -6.44 20.04
C TYR A 130 4.71 -6.27 18.56
N VAL A 131 3.43 -6.03 18.19
CA VAL A 131 3.02 -6.05 16.79
C VAL A 131 3.66 -4.91 16.00
N THR A 132 3.67 -3.71 16.55
CA THR A 132 4.20 -2.52 15.87
C THR A 132 5.67 -2.70 15.46
N PRO A 133 6.62 -3.06 16.36
CA PRO A 133 8.02 -3.25 15.97
C PRO A 133 8.21 -4.39 14.98
N PHE A 134 7.54 -5.53 15.18
CA PHE A 134 7.69 -6.67 14.29
C PHE A 134 7.03 -6.45 12.92
N ALA A 135 5.91 -5.74 12.84
CA ALA A 135 5.27 -5.42 11.58
C ALA A 135 6.14 -4.50 10.71
N PHE A 136 6.75 -3.48 11.30
CA PHE A 136 7.67 -2.61 10.57
C PHE A 136 8.95 -3.34 10.17
N LEU A 137 9.48 -4.21 11.03
CA LEU A 137 10.63 -5.05 10.69
C LEU A 137 10.33 -5.99 9.53
N ALA A 138 9.19 -6.68 9.57
CA ALA A 138 8.76 -7.57 8.49
C ALA A 138 8.55 -6.81 7.17
N CYS A 139 7.98 -5.61 7.22
CA CYS A 139 7.81 -4.74 6.05
C CYS A 139 9.16 -4.32 5.46
N ASN A 140 10.12 -3.91 6.30
CA ASN A 140 11.49 -3.59 5.90
C ASN A 140 12.16 -4.77 5.20
N PHE A 141 12.09 -5.94 5.82
CA PHE A 141 12.68 -7.15 5.27
C PHE A 141 12.04 -7.51 3.92
N ALA A 142 10.71 -7.50 3.83
CA ALA A 142 9.98 -7.82 2.60
C ALA A 142 10.36 -6.87 1.45
N ILE A 143 10.46 -5.56 1.71
CA ILE A 143 10.86 -4.59 0.69
C ILE A 143 12.31 -4.81 0.26
N SER A 144 13.21 -5.09 1.20
CA SER A 144 14.62 -5.39 0.90
C SER A 144 14.76 -6.62 0.00
N VAL A 145 14.00 -7.68 0.29
CA VAL A 145 13.95 -8.91 -0.52
C VAL A 145 13.41 -8.62 -1.93
N ILE A 146 12.35 -7.82 -2.05
CA ILE A 146 11.77 -7.46 -3.36
C ILE A 146 12.78 -6.68 -4.20
N ILE A 147 13.50 -5.75 -3.61
CA ILE A 147 14.54 -4.98 -4.31
C ILE A 147 15.63 -5.94 -4.81
N TRP A 148 16.07 -6.86 -3.96
CA TRP A 148 17.11 -7.82 -4.30
C TRP A 148 16.71 -8.77 -5.44
N ILE A 149 15.51 -9.34 -5.39
CA ILE A 149 15.02 -10.30 -6.42
C ILE A 149 14.78 -9.60 -7.76
N ARG A 150 14.14 -8.43 -7.74
CA ARG A 150 13.71 -7.78 -8.99
C ARG A 150 14.79 -6.99 -9.70
N ARG A 151 15.97 -6.79 -9.11
CA ARG A 151 17.05 -5.94 -9.64
C ARG A 151 16.56 -4.60 -10.17
N ILE A 152 15.54 -4.04 -9.53
CA ILE A 152 14.86 -2.83 -10.00
C ILE A 152 15.76 -1.63 -9.75
N ASN A 153 15.61 -0.59 -10.58
CA ASN A 153 16.29 0.68 -10.40
C ASN A 153 16.15 1.19 -8.97
N TYR A 154 17.22 1.18 -8.19
CA TYR A 154 17.28 1.61 -6.78
C TYR A 154 16.67 2.98 -6.55
N ARG A 155 16.61 3.80 -7.58
CA ARG A 155 16.11 5.15 -7.57
C ARG A 155 14.69 5.27 -7.01
N ASP A 156 13.81 4.34 -7.38
CA ASP A 156 12.41 4.37 -6.97
C ASP A 156 12.20 3.82 -5.55
N TYR A 157 13.16 3.07 -5.02
CA TYR A 157 13.04 2.37 -3.74
C TYR A 157 13.80 3.01 -2.58
N ILE A 158 14.81 3.84 -2.85
CA ILE A 158 15.58 4.54 -1.80
C ILE A 158 14.66 5.32 -0.86
N PHE A 159 13.65 6.01 -1.39
CA PHE A 159 12.70 6.73 -0.57
C PHE A 159 11.92 5.82 0.36
N TYR A 160 11.47 4.68 -0.14
CA TYR A 160 10.73 3.73 0.67
C TYR A 160 11.59 3.12 1.76
N LEU A 161 12.85 2.79 1.45
CA LEU A 161 13.79 2.28 2.44
C LEU A 161 14.05 3.31 3.54
N ILE A 162 14.29 4.56 3.19
CA ILE A 162 14.47 5.65 4.16
C ILE A 162 13.21 5.83 5.01
N THR A 163 12.05 5.86 4.37
CA THR A 163 10.77 6.03 5.07
C THR A 163 10.53 4.89 6.06
N ILE A 164 10.76 3.64 5.64
CA ILE A 164 10.57 2.49 6.50
C ILE A 164 11.58 2.47 7.64
N LEU A 165 12.81 2.91 7.39
CA LEU A 165 13.82 3.06 8.42
C LEU A 165 13.37 4.08 9.47
N ILE A 166 12.82 5.22 9.04
CA ILE A 166 12.24 6.22 9.95
C ILE A 166 11.11 5.60 10.77
N PHE A 167 10.23 4.82 10.14
CA PHE A 167 9.13 4.14 10.85
C PHE A 167 9.63 3.07 11.82
N SER A 168 10.75 2.42 11.54
CA SER A 168 11.39 1.48 12.47
C SER A 168 11.97 2.18 13.70
N LEU A 169 12.21 3.49 13.64
CA LEU A 169 12.62 4.29 14.80
C LEU A 169 11.46 4.59 15.74
N ILE A 170 10.21 4.60 15.27
CA ILE A 170 9.04 4.96 16.08
C ILE A 170 8.96 4.12 17.36
N PRO A 171 9.06 2.77 17.34
CA PRO A 171 8.98 1.98 18.56
C PRO A 171 10.05 2.34 19.59
N ILE A 172 11.30 2.58 19.16
CA ILE A 172 12.36 2.93 20.09
C ILE A 172 12.17 4.34 20.69
N VAL A 173 11.67 5.26 19.89
CA VAL A 173 11.31 6.61 20.36
C VAL A 173 10.22 6.53 21.42
N LEU A 174 9.21 5.67 21.24
CA LEU A 174 8.16 5.43 22.24
C LEU A 174 8.69 4.82 23.53
N VAL A 175 9.73 3.97 23.45
CA VAL A 175 10.44 3.46 24.63
C VAL A 175 11.17 4.60 25.35
N LEU A 176 11.88 5.45 24.61
CA LEU A 176 12.63 6.59 25.20
C LEU A 176 11.70 7.60 25.88
N PHE A 177 10.52 7.86 25.33
CA PHE A 177 9.50 8.69 25.95
C PHE A 177 8.74 8.01 27.10
N GLY A 178 9.07 6.77 27.43
CA GLY A 178 8.44 6.04 28.53
C GLY A 178 6.99 5.60 28.28
N VAL A 179 6.55 5.62 27.01
CA VAL A 179 5.22 5.09 26.62
C VAL A 179 5.21 3.56 26.71
N ILE A 180 6.32 2.92 26.35
CA ILE A 180 6.53 1.47 26.48
C ILE A 180 7.53 1.26 27.61
N LYS A 181 7.05 0.76 28.77
CA LYS A 181 7.90 0.61 29.99
C LYS A 181 8.33 -0.84 30.26
N ASP A 182 7.42 -1.79 30.07
CA ASP A 182 7.60 -3.14 30.60
C ASP A 182 8.38 -4.07 29.67
N VAL A 183 8.21 -3.90 28.36
CA VAL A 183 8.78 -4.80 27.33
C VAL A 183 9.45 -3.99 26.25
N THR A 184 10.75 -3.83 26.34
CA THR A 184 11.54 -3.00 25.41
C THR A 184 12.28 -3.81 24.34
N TRP A 185 12.49 -5.11 24.58
CA TRP A 185 13.28 -5.96 23.69
C TRP A 185 12.76 -6.05 22.25
N PRO A 186 11.42 -6.07 21.93
CA PRO A 186 10.97 -6.09 20.55
C PRO A 186 11.33 -4.81 19.79
N SER A 187 11.23 -3.66 20.47
CA SER A 187 11.59 -2.36 19.89
C SER A 187 13.10 -2.25 19.65
N ILE A 188 13.91 -2.76 20.57
CA ILE A 188 15.38 -2.78 20.44
C ILE A 188 15.80 -3.72 19.31
N SER A 189 15.20 -4.92 19.23
CA SER A 189 15.52 -5.89 18.17
C SER A 189 15.12 -5.37 16.78
N ALA A 190 13.95 -4.73 16.66
CA ALA A 190 13.49 -4.12 15.41
C ALA A 190 14.41 -2.99 14.96
N PHE A 191 14.87 -2.15 15.89
CA PHE A 191 15.82 -1.08 15.61
C PHE A 191 17.19 -1.62 15.16
N ALA A 192 17.74 -2.60 15.88
CA ALA A 192 19.01 -3.26 15.53
C ALA A 192 18.94 -3.90 14.14
N ALA A 193 17.83 -4.60 13.83
CA ALA A 193 17.63 -5.19 12.51
C ALA A 193 17.47 -4.13 11.42
N ALA A 194 16.80 -3.00 11.68
CA ALA A 194 16.70 -1.89 10.73
C ALA A 194 18.07 -1.28 10.42
N ILE A 195 18.92 -1.09 11.44
CA ILE A 195 20.31 -0.65 11.24
C ILE A 195 21.09 -1.66 10.40
N PHE A 196 20.96 -2.96 10.72
CA PHE A 196 21.63 -4.02 9.97
C PHE A 196 21.24 -4.01 8.49
N ILE A 197 19.95 -3.88 8.19
CA ILE A 197 19.45 -3.77 6.81
C ILE A 197 20.02 -2.54 6.11
N LEU A 198 20.08 -1.40 6.80
CA LEU A 198 20.67 -0.18 6.25
C LEU A 198 22.14 -0.36 5.93
N LEU A 199 22.91 -0.90 6.86
CA LEU A 199 24.35 -1.18 6.66
C LEU A 199 24.56 -2.16 5.50
N PHE A 200 23.72 -3.21 5.42
CA PHE A 200 23.75 -4.16 4.31
C PHE A 200 23.54 -3.45 2.97
N ILE A 201 22.56 -2.57 2.86
CA ILE A 201 22.28 -1.82 1.63
C ILE A 201 23.44 -0.90 1.28
N ILE A 202 23.99 -0.16 2.24
CA ILE A 202 25.12 0.75 2.02
C ILE A 202 26.35 -0.03 1.57
N PHE A 203 26.61 -1.21 2.14
CA PHE A 203 27.81 -2.00 1.87
C PHE A 203 27.73 -2.70 0.52
N PHE A 204 26.60 -3.28 0.16
CA PHE A 204 26.45 -4.05 -1.08
C PHE A 204 26.10 -3.19 -2.30
N PHE A 205 25.57 -1.96 -2.11
CA PHE A 205 25.16 -1.10 -3.20
C PHE A 205 25.79 0.32 -3.19
N PRO A 206 27.10 0.45 -2.91
CA PRO A 206 27.73 1.75 -2.66
C PRO A 206 27.74 2.69 -3.87
N LYS A 207 27.93 2.14 -5.10
CA LYS A 207 28.01 2.96 -6.32
C LYS A 207 26.67 3.61 -6.67
N SER A 208 25.59 2.85 -6.64
CA SER A 208 24.26 3.32 -6.99
C SER A 208 23.74 4.39 -6.03
N ILE A 209 23.98 4.22 -4.73
CA ILE A 209 23.59 5.18 -3.69
C ILE A 209 24.39 6.48 -3.86
N LYS A 210 25.69 6.37 -4.07
CA LYS A 210 26.57 7.54 -4.23
C LYS A 210 26.23 8.38 -5.46
N GLU A 211 25.92 7.74 -6.58
CA GLU A 211 25.50 8.44 -7.80
C GLU A 211 24.14 9.12 -7.64
N GLU A 212 23.20 8.52 -6.93
CA GLU A 212 21.87 9.11 -6.72
C GLU A 212 21.92 10.29 -5.75
N ILE A 213 22.71 10.20 -4.68
CA ILE A 213 22.96 11.30 -3.75
C ILE A 213 23.62 12.46 -4.52
N LYS A 214 24.63 12.15 -5.33
CA LYS A 214 25.33 13.15 -6.13
C LYS A 214 24.42 13.87 -7.13
N LYS A 215 23.52 13.14 -7.79
CA LYS A 215 22.54 13.70 -8.73
C LYS A 215 21.48 14.60 -8.07
N ARG A 216 21.08 14.27 -6.84
CA ARG A 216 20.02 15.02 -6.14
C ARG A 216 20.52 16.26 -5.42
N PHE A 217 21.73 16.20 -4.89
CA PHE A 217 22.30 17.31 -4.14
C PHE A 217 23.23 18.18 -4.98
N HIS A 218 23.36 17.91 -6.30
CA HIS A 218 24.22 18.64 -7.22
C HIS A 218 25.68 18.81 -6.74
N ILE A 219 26.22 17.81 -6.01
CA ILE A 219 27.59 17.77 -5.49
C ILE A 219 28.49 16.92 -6.39
#